data_d21a1007a9ec4bcfe021cc7e8bcc92f2
#
_entry.id   d21a1007a9ec4bcfe021cc7e8bcc92f2
#
_cell.length_a   1.000
_cell.length_b   1.000
_cell.length_c   1.000
_cell.angle_alpha   90.00
_cell.angle_beta   90.00
_cell.angle_gamma   90.00
#
_symmetry.space_group_name_H-M   'P 1'
#
loop_
_entity.id
_entity.type
_entity.pdbx_description
1 polymer ?
#
loop_
_entity_poly.entity_id
_entity_poly.type
_entity_poly.pdbx_seq_one_letter_code
_entity_poly.pdbx_strand_id
1 'polypeptide(L)'
;MNIFFFIPSLEKGGIERSLSRISRKLIELGWDVTLLTNELSIEGKSYFEDSIKIIKVETPFENKKFLLFQLLNNFLLFIKFRKIINNHKPKFVLAAKNFPLAIMLKKFSKNKFKLILREAVDPYVAANTQRNFILERIILFLKKKLYPKSDRIIAISQGVKDSLVNKLSIDAKMINVVYNPAADEKIIDLSLEITDDYSFKNYTIVNIGRLTRQKDHLTLLKAFKLVIKETKCNLLIIGEGSERQNIENYIRNNDLENYVKLLGYKSNPWKYLSRSNLFVLSSIWEGFGNVIVESMLLGIPVISSRCKSGPAEILDNGKYGNLYDIYDHNKLSELILHEISSKELENSSNIAKKRSKDFSIDKITESYIKSFEELLT
;
A
#
# COMPACT_ATOMS: atom_id res chain seq x y z
N MET A 1 7.33 24.78 -7.83
CA MET A 1 6.74 24.82 -6.46
C MET A 1 7.58 23.95 -5.55
N ASN A 2 7.61 24.21 -4.21
CA ASN A 2 8.37 23.39 -3.28
C ASN A 2 7.45 22.63 -2.31
N ILE A 3 7.73 21.34 -2.11
CA ILE A 3 6.97 20.45 -1.25
C ILE A 3 7.89 19.56 -0.40
N PHE A 4 7.56 19.39 0.86
CA PHE A 4 8.21 18.43 1.73
C PHE A 4 7.35 17.19 1.92
N PHE A 5 7.91 16.02 1.63
CA PHE A 5 7.34 14.73 1.99
C PHE A 5 7.84 14.35 3.38
N PHE A 6 6.95 14.45 4.36
CA PHE A 6 7.27 14.12 5.74
C PHE A 6 6.94 12.66 6.03
N ILE A 7 7.98 11.83 6.05
CA ILE A 7 7.91 10.39 6.30
C ILE A 7 8.95 10.06 7.37
N PRO A 8 8.61 10.12 8.65
CA PRO A 8 9.57 9.93 9.73
C PRO A 8 10.34 8.61 9.67
N SER A 9 9.69 7.52 9.29
CA SER A 9 10.32 6.21 9.14
C SER A 9 10.16 5.72 7.70
N LEU A 10 11.28 5.61 7.00
CA LEU A 10 11.36 5.04 5.65
C LEU A 10 11.71 3.56 5.74
N GLU A 11 10.68 2.75 5.65
CA GLU A 11 10.74 1.31 5.63
C GLU A 11 10.44 0.77 4.23
N LYS A 12 10.40 -0.55 4.13
CA LYS A 12 9.99 -1.25 2.93
C LYS A 12 8.48 -1.41 2.91
N GLY A 13 7.79 -0.67 2.04
CA GLY A 13 6.33 -0.75 2.01
C GLY A 13 5.65 -0.09 0.82
N GLY A 14 4.32 -0.26 0.77
CA GLY A 14 3.50 0.32 -0.29
C GLY A 14 3.37 1.85 -0.19
N ILE A 15 3.50 2.42 1.00
CA ILE A 15 3.47 3.88 1.21
C ILE A 15 4.68 4.51 0.55
N GLU A 16 5.87 4.00 0.86
CA GLU A 16 7.14 4.50 0.35
C GLU A 16 7.21 4.36 -1.17
N ARG A 17 6.82 3.21 -1.71
CA ARG A 17 6.76 2.98 -3.15
C ARG A 17 5.81 3.95 -3.86
N SER A 18 4.63 4.18 -3.29
CA SER A 18 3.67 5.14 -3.87
C SER A 18 4.20 6.56 -3.85
N LEU A 19 4.81 6.99 -2.74
CA LEU A 19 5.36 8.34 -2.61
C LEU A 19 6.61 8.55 -3.46
N SER A 20 7.44 7.53 -3.67
CA SER A 20 8.58 7.62 -4.58
C SER A 20 8.15 7.83 -6.03
N ARG A 21 7.09 7.15 -6.48
CA ARG A 21 6.52 7.35 -7.81
C ARG A 21 5.96 8.77 -8.00
N ILE A 22 5.24 9.27 -7.00
CA ILE A 22 4.70 10.65 -7.01
C ILE A 22 5.85 11.66 -6.99
N SER A 23 6.87 11.47 -6.13
CA SER A 23 8.00 12.40 -6.05
C SER A 23 8.77 12.48 -7.36
N ARG A 24 9.04 11.34 -8.02
CA ARG A 24 9.67 11.29 -9.32
C ARG A 24 8.91 12.14 -10.33
N LYS A 25 7.59 11.92 -10.44
CA LYS A 25 6.77 12.67 -11.40
C LYS A 25 6.67 14.15 -11.08
N LEU A 26 6.58 14.53 -9.82
CA LEU A 26 6.61 15.94 -9.41
C LEU A 26 7.93 16.62 -9.81
N ILE A 27 9.08 15.95 -9.62
CA ILE A 27 10.40 16.46 -10.03
C ILE A 27 10.45 16.63 -11.56
N GLU A 28 9.98 15.65 -12.34
CA GLU A 28 9.86 15.74 -13.80
C GLU A 28 9.03 16.97 -14.24
N LEU A 29 7.99 17.32 -13.45
CA LEU A 29 7.16 18.50 -13.66
C LEU A 29 7.72 19.80 -13.07
N GLY A 30 8.99 19.80 -12.65
CA GLY A 30 9.68 20.98 -12.15
C GLY A 30 9.37 21.38 -10.71
N TRP A 31 8.85 20.46 -9.89
CA TRP A 31 8.68 20.70 -8.46
C TRP A 31 9.98 20.43 -7.69
N ASP A 32 10.28 21.27 -6.70
CA ASP A 32 11.34 21.01 -5.73
C ASP A 32 10.79 20.12 -4.61
N VAL A 33 11.14 18.82 -4.65
CA VAL A 33 10.66 17.82 -3.71
C VAL A 33 11.77 17.45 -2.74
N THR A 34 11.52 17.64 -1.46
CA THR A 34 12.44 17.24 -0.37
C THR A 34 11.78 16.21 0.52
N LEU A 35 12.45 15.09 0.73
CA LEU A 35 12.02 14.05 1.68
C LEU A 35 12.62 14.34 3.06
N LEU A 36 11.77 14.44 4.07
CA LEU A 36 12.14 14.72 5.46
C LEU A 36 11.87 13.48 6.33
N THR A 37 12.93 12.89 6.88
CA THR A 37 12.85 11.62 7.63
C THR A 37 13.78 11.64 8.85
N ASN A 38 13.57 10.75 9.82
CA ASN A 38 14.52 10.46 10.89
C ASN A 38 15.08 9.04 10.83
N GLU A 39 14.31 8.08 10.37
CA GLU A 39 14.75 6.69 10.18
C GLU A 39 14.81 6.36 8.69
N LEU A 40 15.95 5.85 8.25
CA LEU A 40 16.20 5.53 6.85
C LEU A 40 16.79 4.14 6.73
N SER A 41 15.98 3.17 6.33
CA SER A 41 16.47 1.84 5.96
C SER A 41 17.09 1.87 4.55
N ILE A 42 18.01 0.95 4.29
CA ILE A 42 18.62 0.79 2.95
C ILE A 42 17.54 0.49 1.92
N GLU A 43 16.62 -0.41 2.26
CA GLU A 43 15.51 -0.80 1.38
C GLU A 43 14.50 0.33 1.18
N GLY A 44 14.22 1.12 2.23
CA GLY A 44 13.34 2.30 2.12
C GLY A 44 13.94 3.37 1.21
N LYS A 45 15.27 3.57 1.29
CA LYS A 45 15.99 4.49 0.41
C LYS A 45 15.96 4.04 -1.05
N SER A 46 16.10 2.75 -1.32
CA SER A 46 16.18 2.22 -2.69
C SER A 46 14.94 2.47 -3.55
N TYR A 47 13.81 2.83 -2.97
CA TYR A 47 12.64 3.25 -3.74
C TYR A 47 12.77 4.66 -4.32
N PHE A 48 13.60 5.51 -3.71
CA PHE A 48 13.75 6.91 -4.11
C PHE A 48 14.98 7.06 -4.97
N GLU A 49 14.83 7.74 -6.10
CA GLU A 49 15.93 8.04 -7.03
C GLU A 49 16.87 9.07 -6.40
N ASP A 50 18.13 9.08 -6.85
CA ASP A 50 19.15 10.02 -6.35
C ASP A 50 18.80 11.50 -6.64
N SER A 51 17.85 11.75 -7.54
CA SER A 51 17.35 13.09 -7.85
C SER A 51 16.55 13.73 -6.70
N ILE A 52 16.03 12.93 -5.76
CA ILE A 52 15.29 13.47 -4.61
C ILE A 52 16.23 13.90 -3.49
N LYS A 53 16.05 15.11 -3.01
CA LYS A 53 16.77 15.60 -1.83
C LYS A 53 16.22 14.93 -0.57
N ILE A 54 17.06 14.15 0.13
CA ILE A 54 16.69 13.52 1.41
C ILE A 54 17.38 14.27 2.56
N ILE A 55 16.60 14.74 3.51
CA ILE A 55 17.10 15.32 4.76
C ILE A 55 16.79 14.34 5.89
N LYS A 56 17.82 13.62 6.34
CA LYS A 56 17.75 12.75 7.52
C LYS A 56 18.01 13.56 8.78
N VAL A 57 17.15 13.44 9.77
CA VAL A 57 17.29 14.09 11.08
C VAL A 57 17.64 13.05 12.13
N GLU A 58 18.85 13.05 12.61
CA GLU A 58 19.32 12.14 13.65
C GLU A 58 19.12 12.73 15.04
N THR A 59 18.83 11.85 16.00
CA THR A 59 18.72 12.21 17.43
C THR A 59 19.46 11.20 18.29
N PRO A 60 19.99 11.60 19.46
CA PRO A 60 20.78 10.71 20.30
C PRO A 60 19.96 9.58 20.96
N PHE A 61 18.62 9.60 20.84
CA PHE A 61 17.72 8.66 21.50
C PHE A 61 16.97 7.74 20.51
N GLU A 62 17.37 7.68 19.25
CA GLU A 62 16.69 6.98 18.15
C GLU A 62 16.38 5.51 18.48
N ASN A 63 17.26 4.81 19.23
CA ASN A 63 17.12 3.37 19.56
C ASN A 63 16.72 3.09 21.03
N LYS A 64 16.31 4.10 21.79
CA LYS A 64 15.97 3.93 23.21
C LYS A 64 14.50 3.54 23.38
N LYS A 65 14.24 2.37 24.01
CA LYS A 65 12.87 1.83 24.19
C LYS A 65 12.11 2.43 25.38
N PHE A 66 12.77 3.08 26.33
CA PHE A 66 12.10 3.67 27.50
C PHE A 66 11.24 4.88 27.11
N LEU A 67 10.03 4.95 27.65
CA LEU A 67 9.02 5.98 27.33
C LEU A 67 9.58 7.40 27.46
N LEU A 68 10.35 7.70 28.50
CA LEU A 68 10.95 9.02 28.71
C LEU A 68 11.88 9.40 27.54
N PHE A 69 12.72 8.46 27.08
CA PHE A 69 13.61 8.72 25.93
C PHE A 69 12.84 8.87 24.63
N GLN A 70 11.72 8.17 24.45
CA GLN A 70 10.85 8.34 23.28
C GLN A 70 10.19 9.74 23.29
N LEU A 71 9.76 10.24 24.43
CA LEU A 71 9.21 11.59 24.57
C LEU A 71 10.28 12.66 24.28
N LEU A 72 11.48 12.51 24.83
CA LEU A 72 12.62 13.39 24.56
C LEU A 72 13.01 13.34 23.08
N ASN A 73 13.04 12.16 22.48
CA ASN A 73 13.30 11.97 21.08
C ASN A 73 12.30 12.73 20.19
N ASN A 74 11.00 12.57 20.45
CA ASN A 74 9.95 13.25 19.71
C ASN A 74 10.05 14.79 19.89
N PHE A 75 10.43 15.26 21.04
CA PHE A 75 10.64 16.68 21.30
C PHE A 75 11.85 17.24 20.53
N LEU A 76 12.97 16.52 20.53
CA LEU A 76 14.16 16.90 19.74
C LEU A 76 13.89 16.86 18.23
N LEU A 77 13.17 15.84 17.76
CA LEU A 77 12.73 15.76 16.38
C LEU A 77 11.86 16.94 16.00
N PHE A 78 10.91 17.33 16.87
CA PHE A 78 10.10 18.52 16.64
C PHE A 78 10.94 19.78 16.48
N ILE A 79 11.92 20.03 17.37
CA ILE A 79 12.80 21.21 17.29
C ILE A 79 13.60 21.21 15.98
N LYS A 80 14.22 20.08 15.65
CA LYS A 80 15.05 19.95 14.45
C LYS A 80 14.23 20.08 13.16
N PHE A 81 13.11 19.39 13.04
CA PHE A 81 12.23 19.50 11.89
C PHE A 81 11.65 20.90 11.72
N ARG A 82 11.27 21.54 12.84
CA ARG A 82 10.80 22.92 12.82
C ARG A 82 11.87 23.89 12.30
N LYS A 83 13.14 23.72 12.70
CA LYS A 83 14.27 24.51 12.20
C LYS A 83 14.43 24.33 10.68
N ILE A 84 14.37 23.10 10.19
CA ILE A 84 14.49 22.78 8.77
C ILE A 84 13.34 23.41 7.98
N ILE A 85 12.09 23.26 8.42
CA ILE A 85 10.91 23.85 7.77
C ILE A 85 11.01 25.37 7.74
N ASN A 86 11.46 26.01 8.81
CA ASN A 86 11.61 27.46 8.85
C ASN A 86 12.72 27.99 7.92
N ASN A 87 13.78 27.22 7.74
CA ASN A 87 14.89 27.60 6.85
C ASN A 87 14.55 27.39 5.37
N HIS A 88 13.90 26.27 5.02
CA HIS A 88 13.60 25.91 3.63
C HIS A 88 12.26 26.49 3.14
N LYS A 89 11.39 26.90 4.04
CA LYS A 89 10.08 27.55 3.76
C LYS A 89 9.26 26.79 2.71
N PRO A 90 8.97 25.49 2.92
CA PRO A 90 8.15 24.75 1.96
C PRO A 90 6.74 25.39 1.84
N LYS A 91 6.18 25.37 0.64
CA LYS A 91 4.79 25.80 0.41
C LYS A 91 3.81 24.73 0.90
N PHE A 92 4.18 23.47 0.72
CA PHE A 92 3.38 22.30 1.12
C PHE A 92 4.21 21.34 1.96
N VAL A 93 3.53 20.66 2.91
CA VAL A 93 4.06 19.51 3.62
C VAL A 93 3.03 18.38 3.49
N LEU A 94 3.41 17.29 2.83
CA LEU A 94 2.63 16.06 2.73
C LEU A 94 3.13 15.07 3.79
N ALA A 95 2.32 14.83 4.82
CA ALA A 95 2.65 13.91 5.90
C ALA A 95 1.94 12.57 5.71
N ALA A 96 2.71 11.49 5.57
CA ALA A 96 2.20 10.13 5.38
C ALA A 96 2.21 9.28 6.66
N LYS A 97 2.97 9.69 7.67
CA LYS A 97 3.08 9.05 9.00
C LYS A 97 3.23 10.13 10.08
N ASN A 98 3.04 9.75 11.34
CA ASN A 98 3.24 10.62 12.52
C ASN A 98 2.48 11.96 12.43
N PHE A 99 1.18 11.88 12.18
CA PHE A 99 0.31 13.06 12.07
C PHE A 99 0.34 14.00 13.29
N PRO A 100 0.54 13.55 14.56
CA PRO A 100 0.64 14.47 15.69
C PRO A 100 1.83 15.44 15.55
N LEU A 101 3.00 14.91 15.18
CA LEU A 101 4.18 15.73 14.96
C LEU A 101 3.99 16.69 13.78
N ALA A 102 3.38 16.25 12.69
CA ALA A 102 3.09 17.11 11.54
C ALA A 102 2.15 18.28 11.90
N ILE A 103 1.11 18.03 12.71
CA ILE A 103 0.21 19.07 13.22
C ILE A 103 0.94 20.04 14.15
N MET A 104 1.81 19.55 15.03
CA MET A 104 2.64 20.41 15.89
C MET A 104 3.56 21.30 15.04
N LEU A 105 4.19 20.74 14.01
CA LEU A 105 5.03 21.52 13.08
C LEU A 105 4.22 22.62 12.40
N LYS A 106 3.01 22.32 11.90
CA LYS A 106 2.12 23.34 11.32
C LYS A 106 1.80 24.47 12.32
N LYS A 107 1.45 24.10 13.56
CA LYS A 107 1.05 25.08 14.58
C LYS A 107 2.19 26.00 15.01
N PHE A 108 3.40 25.46 15.20
CA PHE A 108 4.48 26.17 15.86
C PHE A 108 5.60 26.66 14.93
N SER A 109 5.60 26.30 13.64
CA SER A 109 6.57 26.86 12.70
C SER A 109 6.30 28.33 12.41
N LYS A 110 7.36 29.11 12.24
CA LYS A 110 7.28 30.53 11.85
C LYS A 110 6.82 30.66 10.40
N ASN A 111 7.35 29.81 9.54
CA ASN A 111 6.90 29.73 8.16
C ASN A 111 5.55 29.04 8.09
N LYS A 112 4.58 29.68 7.40
CA LYS A 112 3.27 29.11 7.17
C LYS A 112 3.28 28.29 5.90
N PHE A 113 2.87 27.03 6.02
CA PHE A 113 2.74 26.08 4.92
C PHE A 113 1.38 25.40 4.96
N LYS A 114 0.94 24.85 3.84
CA LYS A 114 -0.25 23.99 3.77
C LYS A 114 0.11 22.57 4.15
N LEU A 115 -0.54 22.04 5.18
CA LEU A 115 -0.33 20.68 5.67
C LEU A 115 -1.37 19.75 5.08
N ILE A 116 -0.92 18.75 4.33
CA ILE A 116 -1.73 17.67 3.78
C ILE A 116 -1.40 16.38 4.53
N LEU A 117 -2.41 15.73 5.10
CA LEU A 117 -2.27 14.41 5.71
C LEU A 117 -2.66 13.34 4.68
N ARG A 118 -1.83 12.30 4.52
CA ARG A 118 -2.14 11.16 3.65
C ARG A 118 -2.48 9.94 4.49
N GLU A 119 -3.75 9.52 4.42
CA GLU A 119 -4.22 8.30 5.10
C GLU A 119 -4.17 7.11 4.15
N ALA A 120 -3.31 6.16 4.48
CA ALA A 120 -2.98 5.02 3.63
C ALA A 120 -3.64 3.70 4.06
N VAL A 121 -4.40 3.70 5.14
CA VAL A 121 -5.09 2.51 5.68
C VAL A 121 -6.43 2.96 6.26
N ASP A 122 -7.46 2.10 6.19
CA ASP A 122 -8.69 2.36 6.95
C ASP A 122 -8.35 2.37 8.46
N PRO A 123 -8.40 3.54 9.11
CA PRO A 123 -7.92 3.68 10.47
C PRO A 123 -8.72 2.85 11.46
N TYR A 124 -10.01 2.62 11.18
CA TYR A 124 -10.90 1.89 12.07
C TYR A 124 -10.73 0.37 11.93
N VAL A 125 -10.49 -0.12 10.73
CA VAL A 125 -10.23 -1.55 10.50
C VAL A 125 -8.87 -1.92 11.07
N ALA A 126 -7.85 -1.11 10.85
CA ALA A 126 -6.53 -1.30 11.44
C ALA A 126 -6.60 -1.36 12.98
N ALA A 127 -7.35 -0.45 13.60
CA ALA A 127 -7.53 -0.40 15.03
C ALA A 127 -8.20 -1.64 15.65
N ASN A 128 -9.18 -2.21 14.95
CA ASN A 128 -9.92 -3.38 15.48
C ASN A 128 -9.19 -4.71 15.28
N THR A 129 -8.07 -4.73 14.58
CA THR A 129 -7.35 -5.97 14.21
C THR A 129 -6.01 -6.11 14.91
N GLN A 130 -5.55 -5.09 15.62
CA GLN A 130 -4.28 -5.11 16.37
C GLN A 130 -4.47 -5.58 17.82
N ARG A 131 -3.40 -6.12 18.42
CA ARG A 131 -3.42 -6.71 19.76
C ARG A 131 -3.69 -5.71 20.89
N ASN A 132 -3.48 -4.40 20.69
CA ASN A 132 -3.56 -3.40 21.75
C ASN A 132 -4.75 -2.45 21.52
N PHE A 133 -5.94 -2.92 21.88
CA PHE A 133 -7.21 -2.21 21.73
C PHE A 133 -7.25 -0.80 22.38
N ILE A 134 -6.58 -0.63 23.53
CA ILE A 134 -6.56 0.66 24.23
C ILE A 134 -5.75 1.70 23.44
N LEU A 135 -4.55 1.33 23.00
CA LEU A 135 -3.68 2.21 22.22
C LEU A 135 -4.37 2.65 20.91
N GLU A 136 -5.03 1.72 20.24
CA GLU A 136 -5.74 2.00 19.00
C GLU A 136 -6.92 2.96 19.20
N ARG A 137 -7.66 2.84 20.29
CA ARG A 137 -8.72 3.82 20.63
C ARG A 137 -8.14 5.21 20.89
N ILE A 138 -6.99 5.30 21.55
CA ILE A 138 -6.28 6.57 21.74
C ILE A 138 -5.87 7.17 20.40
N ILE A 139 -5.32 6.35 19.49
CA ILE A 139 -4.94 6.81 18.13
C ILE A 139 -6.16 7.32 17.37
N LEU A 140 -7.29 6.60 17.40
CA LEU A 140 -8.53 7.05 16.76
C LEU A 140 -9.05 8.36 17.34
N PHE A 141 -9.03 8.49 18.67
CA PHE A 141 -9.39 9.75 19.35
C PHE A 141 -8.47 10.90 18.92
N LEU A 142 -7.16 10.67 18.88
CA LEU A 142 -6.19 11.66 18.44
C LEU A 142 -6.42 12.04 16.95
N LYS A 143 -6.70 11.08 16.06
CA LYS A 143 -7.04 11.35 14.67
C LYS A 143 -8.29 12.24 14.59
N LYS A 144 -9.36 11.89 15.29
CA LYS A 144 -10.60 12.68 15.34
C LYS A 144 -10.35 14.14 15.78
N LYS A 145 -9.45 14.37 16.73
CA LYS A 145 -9.16 15.72 17.27
C LYS A 145 -8.12 16.50 16.45
N LEU A 146 -7.18 15.83 15.80
CA LEU A 146 -6.05 16.46 15.17
C LEU A 146 -6.20 16.60 13.65
N TYR A 147 -6.85 15.66 12.97
CA TYR A 147 -7.02 15.72 11.52
C TYR A 147 -7.71 16.99 11.03
N PRO A 148 -8.77 17.52 11.70
CA PRO A 148 -9.38 18.80 11.33
C PRO A 148 -8.44 20.01 11.41
N LYS A 149 -7.26 19.89 12.01
CA LYS A 149 -6.24 20.95 12.08
C LYS A 149 -5.29 20.98 10.88
N SER A 150 -5.37 19.99 9.98
CA SER A 150 -4.68 20.03 8.67
C SER A 150 -5.43 20.93 7.71
N ASP A 151 -4.83 21.22 6.55
CA ASP A 151 -5.54 21.97 5.47
C ASP A 151 -6.30 21.03 4.54
N ARG A 152 -5.79 19.80 4.37
CA ARG A 152 -6.40 18.76 3.53
C ARG A 152 -6.01 17.38 4.04
N ILE A 153 -6.87 16.41 3.74
CA ILE A 153 -6.59 14.99 3.94
C ILE A 153 -6.71 14.31 2.57
N ILE A 154 -5.72 13.52 2.21
CA ILE A 154 -5.77 12.62 1.06
C ILE A 154 -6.04 11.22 1.57
N ALA A 155 -7.20 10.68 1.22
CA ALA A 155 -7.56 9.28 1.42
C ALA A 155 -7.21 8.47 0.16
N ILE A 156 -6.54 7.32 0.31
CA ILE A 156 -6.09 6.55 -0.87
C ILE A 156 -7.17 5.67 -1.49
N SER A 157 -8.39 5.71 -0.97
CA SER A 157 -9.57 5.02 -1.51
C SER A 157 -10.85 5.67 -0.98
N GLN A 158 -11.97 5.42 -1.64
CA GLN A 158 -13.28 5.88 -1.16
C GLN A 158 -13.62 5.25 0.19
N GLY A 159 -13.33 3.95 0.37
CA GLY A 159 -13.58 3.28 1.65
C GLY A 159 -12.78 3.86 2.82
N VAL A 160 -11.55 4.37 2.59
CA VAL A 160 -10.79 5.12 3.60
C VAL A 160 -11.47 6.47 3.89
N LYS A 161 -11.91 7.21 2.88
CA LYS A 161 -12.69 8.45 3.07
C LYS A 161 -13.95 8.19 3.88
N ASP A 162 -14.74 7.18 3.52
CA ASP A 162 -15.98 6.83 4.21
C ASP A 162 -15.74 6.49 5.68
N SER A 163 -14.64 5.81 5.98
CA SER A 163 -14.24 5.53 7.36
C SER A 163 -13.88 6.79 8.13
N LEU A 164 -13.16 7.73 7.52
CA LEU A 164 -12.84 9.02 8.14
C LEU A 164 -14.10 9.87 8.41
N VAL A 165 -15.03 9.93 7.46
CA VAL A 165 -16.28 10.70 7.59
C VAL A 165 -17.21 10.04 8.60
N ASN A 166 -17.58 8.78 8.37
CA ASN A 166 -18.67 8.14 9.10
C ASN A 166 -18.28 7.72 10.53
N LYS A 167 -16.99 7.39 10.76
CA LYS A 167 -16.53 6.86 12.05
C LYS A 167 -15.71 7.84 12.87
N LEU A 168 -14.96 8.72 12.21
CA LEU A 168 -14.18 9.76 12.91
C LEU A 168 -14.82 11.14 12.84
N SER A 169 -15.95 11.28 12.11
CA SER A 169 -16.69 12.55 11.96
C SER A 169 -15.81 13.67 11.39
N ILE A 170 -14.93 13.34 10.45
CA ILE A 170 -14.12 14.33 9.72
C ILE A 170 -15.00 14.92 8.60
N ASP A 171 -14.94 16.23 8.42
CA ASP A 171 -15.69 16.89 7.34
C ASP A 171 -15.25 16.34 5.97
N ALA A 172 -16.23 15.87 5.19
CA ALA A 172 -16.01 15.32 3.86
C ALA A 172 -15.34 16.31 2.88
N LYS A 173 -15.55 17.62 3.08
CA LYS A 173 -14.94 18.69 2.28
C LYS A 173 -13.42 18.80 2.48
N MET A 174 -12.91 18.33 3.61
CA MET A 174 -11.48 18.29 3.89
C MET A 174 -10.78 17.08 3.24
N ILE A 175 -11.53 16.12 2.68
CA ILE A 175 -10.99 14.83 2.25
C ILE A 175 -11.11 14.69 0.73
N ASN A 176 -9.98 14.70 0.04
CA ASN A 176 -9.89 14.30 -1.36
C ASN A 176 -9.53 12.82 -1.44
N VAL A 177 -10.21 12.08 -2.34
CA VAL A 177 -9.80 10.72 -2.67
C VAL A 177 -8.78 10.78 -3.80
N VAL A 178 -7.57 10.32 -3.53
CA VAL A 178 -6.52 10.19 -4.55
C VAL A 178 -5.88 8.81 -4.41
N TYR A 179 -6.11 7.97 -5.38
CA TYR A 179 -5.63 6.60 -5.40
C TYR A 179 -4.09 6.50 -5.42
N ASN A 180 -3.57 5.29 -5.27
CA ASN A 180 -2.14 5.06 -5.40
C ASN A 180 -1.72 4.99 -6.87
N PRO A 181 -0.55 5.54 -7.24
CA PRO A 181 0.05 5.41 -8.58
C PRO A 181 0.64 4.01 -8.74
N ALA A 182 -0.21 3.00 -8.91
CA ALA A 182 0.24 1.61 -8.91
C ALA A 182 0.58 1.08 -10.31
N ALA A 183 0.06 1.67 -11.38
CA ALA A 183 0.44 1.36 -12.76
C ALA A 183 1.70 2.18 -13.14
N ASP A 184 2.86 1.54 -12.99
CA ASP A 184 4.18 2.08 -13.31
C ASP A 184 4.76 1.29 -14.49
N GLU A 185 5.09 1.94 -15.59
CA GLU A 185 5.63 1.28 -16.79
C GLU A 185 6.94 0.52 -16.52
N LYS A 186 7.74 0.96 -15.56
CA LYS A 186 8.92 0.22 -15.09
C LYS A 186 8.59 -1.22 -14.66
N ILE A 187 7.35 -1.51 -14.26
CA ILE A 187 6.90 -2.86 -13.92
C ILE A 187 6.93 -3.78 -15.15
N ILE A 188 6.60 -3.24 -16.32
CA ILE A 188 6.60 -4.00 -17.58
C ILE A 188 8.03 -4.46 -17.88
N ASP A 189 9.01 -3.55 -17.82
CA ASP A 189 10.42 -3.87 -18.06
C ASP A 189 10.95 -4.90 -17.05
N LEU A 190 10.67 -4.68 -15.76
CA LEU A 190 11.06 -5.59 -14.68
C LEU A 190 10.40 -6.97 -14.79
N SER A 191 9.22 -7.05 -15.39
CA SER A 191 8.51 -8.32 -15.59
C SER A 191 9.16 -9.23 -16.64
N LEU A 192 9.99 -8.67 -17.52
CA LEU A 192 10.71 -9.43 -18.57
C LEU A 192 11.96 -10.15 -18.03
N GLU A 193 12.45 -9.79 -16.85
CA GLU A 193 13.60 -10.49 -16.26
C GLU A 193 13.36 -12.00 -16.11
N ILE A 194 14.42 -12.78 -16.25
CA ILE A 194 14.36 -14.25 -16.14
C ILE A 194 14.13 -14.69 -14.69
N THR A 195 13.40 -15.79 -14.51
CA THR A 195 13.22 -16.48 -13.23
C THR A 195 13.96 -17.82 -13.28
N ASP A 196 14.99 -17.98 -12.47
CA ASP A 196 15.79 -19.22 -12.43
C ASP A 196 15.36 -20.18 -11.32
N ASP A 197 14.59 -19.71 -10.36
CA ASP A 197 14.23 -20.41 -9.13
C ASP A 197 12.79 -20.97 -9.11
N TYR A 198 12.07 -20.85 -10.24
CA TYR A 198 10.75 -21.44 -10.40
C TYR A 198 10.40 -21.75 -11.87
N SER A 199 9.82 -22.93 -12.11
CA SER A 199 9.39 -23.39 -13.44
C SER A 199 7.87 -23.33 -13.60
N PHE A 200 7.38 -22.57 -14.59
CA PHE A 200 5.97 -22.37 -14.90
C PHE A 200 5.41 -23.43 -15.88
N LYS A 201 5.58 -24.72 -15.53
CA LYS A 201 5.12 -25.83 -16.40
C LYS A 201 3.62 -26.08 -16.33
N ASN A 202 2.99 -25.77 -15.21
CA ASN A 202 1.56 -25.96 -14.96
C ASN A 202 0.86 -24.61 -14.79
N TYR A 203 -0.49 -24.62 -14.87
CA TYR A 203 -1.28 -23.45 -14.49
C TYR A 203 -0.84 -22.95 -13.11
N THR A 204 -0.40 -21.73 -13.03
CA THR A 204 0.17 -21.15 -11.81
C THR A 204 -0.68 -20.00 -11.30
N ILE A 205 -1.16 -20.16 -10.08
CA ILE A 205 -1.81 -19.11 -9.30
C ILE A 205 -0.72 -18.42 -8.49
N VAL A 206 -0.73 -17.08 -8.44
CA VAL A 206 0.22 -16.32 -7.63
C VAL A 206 -0.47 -15.44 -6.61
N ASN A 207 0.11 -15.38 -5.41
CA ASN A 207 -0.21 -14.40 -4.37
C ASN A 207 1.06 -13.62 -4.00
N ILE A 208 0.96 -12.30 -3.90
CA ILE A 208 2.08 -11.42 -3.54
C ILE A 208 1.66 -10.53 -2.37
N GLY A 209 2.32 -10.69 -1.23
CA GLY A 209 2.02 -9.91 -0.05
C GLY A 209 2.80 -10.34 1.19
N ARG A 210 2.78 -9.50 2.22
CA ARG A 210 3.38 -9.87 3.52
C ARG A 210 2.65 -11.06 4.13
N LEU A 211 3.37 -12.01 4.67
CA LEU A 211 2.78 -13.17 5.37
C LEU A 211 2.29 -12.73 6.77
N THR A 212 1.15 -12.06 6.79
CA THR A 212 0.52 -11.52 7.99
C THR A 212 -0.96 -11.90 8.04
N ARG A 213 -1.56 -11.84 9.22
CA ARG A 213 -2.99 -12.10 9.42
C ARG A 213 -3.87 -11.26 8.47
N GLN A 214 -3.46 -10.03 8.15
CA GLN A 214 -4.16 -9.15 7.20
C GLN A 214 -4.38 -9.81 5.85
N LYS A 215 -3.40 -10.54 5.33
CA LYS A 215 -3.39 -11.12 3.98
C LYS A 215 -4.09 -12.47 3.87
N ASP A 216 -4.43 -13.09 4.99
CA ASP A 216 -5.24 -14.31 5.13
C ASP A 216 -4.90 -15.42 4.11
N HIS A 217 -3.64 -15.81 4.11
CA HIS A 217 -3.17 -16.91 3.26
C HIS A 217 -3.83 -18.24 3.58
N LEU A 218 -4.40 -18.40 4.79
CA LEU A 218 -5.08 -19.64 5.17
C LEU A 218 -6.38 -19.81 4.40
N THR A 219 -7.16 -18.76 4.16
CA THR A 219 -8.34 -18.82 3.28
C THR A 219 -7.95 -19.22 1.86
N LEU A 220 -6.86 -18.65 1.31
CA LEU A 220 -6.33 -19.03 0.01
C LEU A 220 -5.91 -20.51 -0.04
N LEU A 221 -5.18 -21.00 0.97
CA LEU A 221 -4.73 -22.39 1.04
C LEU A 221 -5.91 -23.39 1.18
N LYS A 222 -6.96 -23.02 1.93
CA LYS A 222 -8.20 -23.84 2.04
C LYS A 222 -8.90 -23.93 0.69
N ALA A 223 -9.05 -22.83 -0.03
CA ALA A 223 -9.60 -22.82 -1.37
C ALA A 223 -8.75 -23.62 -2.34
N PHE A 224 -7.43 -23.42 -2.31
CA PHE A 224 -6.50 -24.14 -3.18
C PHE A 224 -6.52 -25.66 -2.96
N LYS A 225 -6.66 -26.11 -1.70
CA LYS A 225 -6.84 -27.55 -1.38
C LYS A 225 -8.08 -28.15 -2.06
N LEU A 226 -9.14 -27.38 -2.26
CA LEU A 226 -10.31 -27.82 -3.00
C LEU A 226 -10.01 -27.87 -4.50
N VAL A 227 -9.34 -26.86 -5.03
CA VAL A 227 -9.00 -26.75 -6.46
C VAL A 227 -8.14 -27.92 -6.95
N ILE A 228 -7.11 -28.33 -6.21
CA ILE A 228 -6.19 -29.40 -6.64
C ILE A 228 -6.84 -30.80 -6.66
N LYS A 229 -8.02 -30.98 -6.06
CA LYS A 229 -8.78 -32.22 -6.19
C LYS A 229 -9.41 -32.37 -7.58
N GLU A 230 -9.69 -31.24 -8.24
CA GLU A 230 -10.38 -31.18 -9.52
C GLU A 230 -9.42 -30.97 -10.69
N THR A 231 -8.29 -30.29 -10.47
CA THR A 231 -7.35 -29.95 -11.56
C THR A 231 -5.91 -29.78 -11.07
N LYS A 232 -4.95 -30.06 -11.96
CA LYS A 232 -3.52 -29.86 -11.67
C LYS A 232 -3.14 -28.40 -11.87
N CYS A 233 -2.80 -27.73 -10.79
CA CYS A 233 -2.25 -26.38 -10.81
C CYS A 233 -1.26 -26.16 -9.65
N ASN A 234 -0.53 -25.06 -9.69
CA ASN A 234 0.42 -24.68 -8.66
C ASN A 234 0.02 -23.35 -8.00
N LEU A 235 0.36 -23.20 -6.74
CA LEU A 235 0.23 -21.94 -6.00
C LEU A 235 1.60 -21.41 -5.62
N LEU A 236 1.89 -20.19 -6.06
CA LEU A 236 3.11 -19.46 -5.75
C LEU A 236 2.80 -18.34 -4.77
N ILE A 237 3.42 -18.35 -3.60
CA ILE A 237 3.27 -17.31 -2.58
C ILE A 237 4.59 -16.56 -2.43
N ILE A 238 4.55 -15.24 -2.67
CA ILE A 238 5.72 -14.36 -2.65
C ILE A 238 5.57 -13.34 -1.53
N GLY A 239 6.43 -13.44 -0.53
CA GLY A 239 6.45 -12.54 0.63
C GLY A 239 7.05 -13.18 1.86
N GLU A 240 7.20 -12.37 2.90
CA GLU A 240 7.66 -12.76 4.22
C GLU A 240 6.77 -12.16 5.30
N GLY A 241 6.80 -12.74 6.51
CA GLY A 241 6.07 -12.20 7.64
C GLY A 241 5.80 -13.19 8.78
N SER A 242 5.12 -12.71 9.79
CA SER A 242 4.88 -13.41 11.06
C SER A 242 4.05 -14.70 10.94
N GLU A 243 3.26 -14.83 9.86
CA GLU A 243 2.41 -16.01 9.63
C GLU A 243 3.12 -17.13 8.85
N ARG A 244 4.41 -16.96 8.49
CA ARG A 244 5.14 -17.95 7.70
C ARG A 244 5.05 -19.36 8.28
N GLN A 245 5.34 -19.52 9.55
CA GLN A 245 5.31 -20.82 10.21
C GLN A 245 3.92 -21.47 10.21
N ASN A 246 2.86 -20.67 10.40
CA ASN A 246 1.48 -21.15 10.36
C ASN A 246 1.09 -21.62 8.95
N ILE A 247 1.55 -20.91 7.92
CA ILE A 247 1.36 -21.25 6.51
C ILE A 247 2.08 -22.55 6.16
N GLU A 248 3.36 -22.68 6.54
CA GLU A 248 4.17 -23.90 6.31
C GLU A 248 3.58 -25.12 7.03
N ASN A 249 3.11 -24.95 8.25
CA ASN A 249 2.43 -26.02 9.00
C ASN A 249 1.13 -26.45 8.29
N TYR A 250 0.33 -25.49 7.79
CA TYR A 250 -0.89 -25.82 7.06
C TYR A 250 -0.58 -26.59 5.76
N ILE A 251 0.44 -26.16 5.00
CA ILE A 251 0.87 -26.82 3.77
C ILE A 251 1.25 -28.29 4.06
N ARG A 252 2.10 -28.54 5.05
CA ARG A 252 2.51 -29.90 5.44
C ARG A 252 1.37 -30.76 5.91
N ASN A 253 0.54 -30.25 6.83
CA ASN A 253 -0.57 -31.01 7.41
C ASN A 253 -1.70 -31.32 6.42
N ASN A 254 -1.64 -30.78 5.20
CA ASN A 254 -2.65 -30.99 4.16
C ASN A 254 -2.04 -31.54 2.85
N ASP A 255 -0.80 -32.06 2.87
CA ASP A 255 -0.09 -32.68 1.74
C ASP A 255 -0.02 -31.76 0.50
N LEU A 256 0.24 -30.45 0.73
CA LEU A 256 0.26 -29.43 -0.33
C LEU A 256 1.67 -29.09 -0.83
N GLU A 257 2.76 -29.70 -0.28
CA GLU A 257 4.16 -29.35 -0.56
C GLU A 257 4.54 -29.46 -2.04
N ASN A 258 3.92 -30.40 -2.75
CA ASN A 258 4.16 -30.60 -4.18
C ASN A 258 3.48 -29.55 -5.08
N TYR A 259 2.53 -28.79 -4.54
CA TYR A 259 1.68 -27.85 -5.30
C TYR A 259 1.88 -26.40 -4.86
N VAL A 260 2.33 -26.16 -3.62
CA VAL A 260 2.49 -24.81 -3.05
C VAL A 260 3.95 -24.48 -2.85
N LYS A 261 4.41 -23.37 -3.39
CA LYS A 261 5.78 -22.87 -3.21
C LYS A 261 5.80 -21.52 -2.51
N LEU A 262 6.47 -21.44 -1.35
CA LEU A 262 6.78 -20.18 -0.66
C LEU A 262 8.13 -19.67 -1.12
N LEU A 263 8.18 -18.61 -1.94
CA LEU A 263 9.44 -18.07 -2.48
C LEU A 263 10.14 -17.07 -1.56
N GLY A 264 9.51 -16.74 -0.43
CA GLY A 264 10.03 -15.67 0.40
C GLY A 264 9.87 -14.29 -0.23
N TYR A 265 10.54 -13.31 0.34
CA TYR A 265 10.54 -11.97 -0.23
C TYR A 265 11.35 -11.91 -1.53
N LYS A 266 10.78 -11.26 -2.55
CA LYS A 266 11.45 -10.95 -3.82
C LYS A 266 11.43 -9.44 -4.07
N SER A 267 12.57 -8.86 -4.41
CA SER A 267 12.67 -7.43 -4.78
C SER A 267 11.92 -7.12 -6.07
N ASN A 268 11.99 -8.03 -7.05
CA ASN A 268 11.21 -8.01 -8.28
C ASN A 268 10.20 -9.17 -8.32
N PRO A 269 8.99 -8.99 -7.76
CA PRO A 269 7.96 -10.03 -7.83
C PRO A 269 7.24 -10.07 -9.19
N TRP A 270 7.37 -9.03 -10.01
CA TRP A 270 6.63 -8.91 -11.27
C TRP A 270 7.09 -9.91 -12.32
N LYS A 271 8.34 -10.36 -12.30
CA LYS A 271 8.84 -11.41 -13.19
C LYS A 271 8.17 -12.77 -12.94
N TYR A 272 7.67 -13.02 -11.73
CA TYR A 272 6.85 -14.20 -11.42
C TYR A 272 5.39 -13.95 -11.75
N LEU A 273 4.88 -12.75 -11.43
CA LEU A 273 3.51 -12.36 -11.70
C LEU A 273 3.19 -12.45 -13.20
N SER A 274 4.05 -11.90 -14.08
CA SER A 274 3.84 -11.87 -15.53
C SER A 274 3.81 -13.26 -16.18
N ARG A 275 4.41 -14.26 -15.53
CA ARG A 275 4.44 -15.66 -15.99
C ARG A 275 3.39 -16.53 -15.34
N SER A 276 2.62 -15.98 -14.40
CA SER A 276 1.51 -16.67 -13.74
C SER A 276 0.23 -16.50 -14.56
N ASN A 277 -0.73 -17.40 -14.35
CA ASN A 277 -1.99 -17.41 -15.08
C ASN A 277 -3.10 -16.65 -14.34
N LEU A 278 -2.99 -16.54 -13.00
CA LEU A 278 -4.01 -15.94 -12.15
C LEU A 278 -3.36 -15.31 -10.92
N PHE A 279 -3.74 -14.09 -10.58
CA PHE A 279 -3.42 -13.45 -9.31
C PHE A 279 -4.60 -13.54 -8.35
N VAL A 280 -4.35 -13.98 -7.10
CA VAL A 280 -5.37 -14.05 -6.04
C VAL A 280 -4.96 -13.19 -4.86
N LEU A 281 -5.86 -12.29 -4.43
CA LEU A 281 -5.73 -11.54 -3.18
C LEU A 281 -6.77 -12.02 -2.16
N SER A 282 -6.32 -12.51 -1.01
CA SER A 282 -7.18 -13.05 0.06
C SER A 282 -7.31 -12.15 1.29
N SER A 283 -6.93 -10.89 1.18
CA SER A 283 -6.83 -9.96 2.31
C SER A 283 -8.15 -9.76 3.06
N ILE A 284 -8.07 -9.66 4.39
CA ILE A 284 -9.21 -9.29 5.24
C ILE A 284 -9.48 -7.78 5.16
N TRP A 285 -8.43 -6.98 4.98
CA TRP A 285 -8.54 -5.53 4.74
C TRP A 285 -7.37 -5.03 3.92
N GLU A 286 -7.62 -3.95 3.17
CA GLU A 286 -6.63 -3.18 2.42
C GLU A 286 -6.83 -1.68 2.65
N GLY A 287 -5.82 -0.89 2.31
CA GLY A 287 -6.02 0.53 2.09
C GLY A 287 -6.36 0.80 0.63
N PHE A 288 -5.69 0.09 -0.29
CA PHE A 288 -5.90 0.16 -1.73
C PHE A 288 -5.75 -1.21 -2.41
N GLY A 289 -4.55 -1.80 -2.41
CA GLY A 289 -4.28 -3.08 -3.07
C GLY A 289 -3.46 -2.91 -4.35
N ASN A 290 -2.28 -2.29 -4.24
CA ASN A 290 -1.42 -1.98 -5.39
C ASN A 290 -1.18 -3.18 -6.31
N VAL A 291 -1.01 -4.38 -5.75
CA VAL A 291 -0.71 -5.60 -6.53
C VAL A 291 -1.86 -5.98 -7.47
N ILE A 292 -3.11 -5.64 -7.15
CA ILE A 292 -4.24 -5.81 -8.07
C ILE A 292 -3.99 -5.01 -9.35
N VAL A 293 -3.65 -3.72 -9.20
CA VAL A 293 -3.36 -2.85 -10.35
C VAL A 293 -2.12 -3.32 -11.12
N GLU A 294 -1.08 -3.76 -10.41
CA GLU A 294 0.14 -4.32 -10.99
C GLU A 294 -0.17 -5.59 -11.81
N SER A 295 -1.07 -6.45 -11.32
CA SER A 295 -1.55 -7.63 -12.04
C SER A 295 -2.33 -7.25 -13.30
N MET A 296 -3.25 -6.31 -13.17
CA MET A 296 -4.04 -5.78 -14.30
C MET A 296 -3.13 -5.14 -15.38
N LEU A 297 -2.10 -4.39 -14.97
CA LEU A 297 -1.13 -3.77 -15.88
C LEU A 297 -0.39 -4.82 -16.71
N LEU A 298 -0.03 -5.95 -16.09
CA LEU A 298 0.63 -7.08 -16.76
C LEU A 298 -0.37 -7.99 -17.50
N GLY A 299 -1.66 -7.71 -17.44
CA GLY A 299 -2.70 -8.50 -18.11
C GLY A 299 -3.01 -9.82 -17.41
N ILE A 300 -2.67 -9.97 -16.15
CA ILE A 300 -2.96 -11.16 -15.37
C ILE A 300 -4.35 -11.04 -14.75
N PRO A 301 -5.26 -12.00 -14.96
CA PRO A 301 -6.57 -12.03 -14.34
C PRO A 301 -6.48 -11.94 -12.82
N VAL A 302 -7.50 -11.34 -12.19
CA VAL A 302 -7.52 -11.08 -10.76
C VAL A 302 -8.76 -11.66 -10.11
N ILE A 303 -8.57 -12.44 -9.05
CA ILE A 303 -9.61 -12.74 -8.06
C ILE A 303 -9.21 -12.10 -6.74
N SER A 304 -10.11 -11.33 -6.13
CA SER A 304 -9.83 -10.65 -4.87
C SER A 304 -10.96 -10.82 -3.87
N SER A 305 -10.60 -10.87 -2.59
CA SER A 305 -11.58 -10.69 -1.54
C SER A 305 -12.25 -9.32 -1.64
N ARG A 306 -13.55 -9.25 -1.38
CA ARG A 306 -14.32 -8.00 -1.24
C ARG A 306 -14.05 -7.37 0.12
N CYS A 307 -12.79 -7.25 0.49
CA CYS A 307 -12.44 -6.59 1.74
C CYS A 307 -12.71 -5.09 1.65
N LYS A 308 -12.87 -4.49 2.81
CA LYS A 308 -13.17 -3.07 2.91
C LYS A 308 -12.00 -2.23 2.40
N SER A 309 -12.31 -1.25 1.57
CA SER A 309 -11.42 -0.29 0.92
C SER A 309 -10.50 -0.88 -0.14
N GLY A 310 -10.49 -0.32 -1.31
CA GLY A 310 -9.56 -0.56 -2.40
C GLY A 310 -9.96 -1.63 -3.40
N PRO A 311 -9.96 -2.95 -3.10
CA PRO A 311 -10.15 -3.99 -4.12
C PRO A 311 -11.41 -3.85 -4.95
N ALA A 312 -12.57 -3.63 -4.32
CA ALA A 312 -13.83 -3.45 -5.04
C ALA A 312 -13.83 -2.17 -5.90
N GLU A 313 -13.15 -1.11 -5.46
CA GLU A 313 -13.01 0.14 -6.20
C GLU A 313 -12.10 -0.04 -7.43
N ILE A 314 -10.98 -0.74 -7.28
CA ILE A 314 -10.05 -1.03 -8.39
C ILE A 314 -10.77 -1.87 -9.44
N LEU A 315 -11.44 -2.93 -9.01
CA LEU A 315 -12.12 -3.89 -9.89
C LEU A 315 -13.53 -3.44 -10.33
N ASP A 316 -13.93 -2.21 -9.99
CA ASP A 316 -15.25 -1.64 -10.30
C ASP A 316 -16.38 -2.63 -10.00
N ASN A 317 -16.42 -3.08 -8.74
CA ASN A 317 -17.39 -4.03 -8.19
C ASN A 317 -17.48 -5.39 -8.94
N GLY A 318 -16.41 -5.81 -9.58
CA GLY A 318 -16.32 -7.11 -10.28
C GLY A 318 -16.29 -7.01 -11.80
N LYS A 319 -16.34 -5.80 -12.37
CA LYS A 319 -16.28 -5.59 -13.82
C LYS A 319 -14.91 -5.93 -14.43
N TYR A 320 -13.84 -5.76 -13.65
CA TYR A 320 -12.45 -5.91 -14.11
C TYR A 320 -11.71 -7.07 -13.42
N GLY A 321 -12.43 -7.97 -12.76
CA GLY A 321 -11.91 -9.14 -12.06
C GLY A 321 -12.93 -9.65 -11.05
N ASN A 322 -12.79 -10.88 -10.60
CA ASN A 322 -13.76 -11.52 -9.72
C ASN A 322 -13.59 -11.11 -8.25
N LEU A 323 -14.72 -10.99 -7.54
CA LEU A 323 -14.75 -10.67 -6.11
C LEU A 323 -15.49 -11.78 -5.33
N TYR A 324 -14.97 -12.11 -4.15
CA TYR A 324 -15.58 -13.02 -3.19
C TYR A 324 -15.56 -12.45 -1.77
N ASP A 325 -16.43 -12.91 -0.88
CA ASP A 325 -16.49 -12.41 0.48
C ASP A 325 -15.33 -12.93 1.33
N ILE A 326 -14.84 -12.10 2.26
CA ILE A 326 -13.72 -12.45 3.14
C ILE A 326 -14.03 -13.79 3.87
N TYR A 327 -13.01 -14.65 4.00
CA TYR A 327 -13.08 -16.00 4.57
C TYR A 327 -13.85 -17.05 3.76
N ASP A 328 -14.52 -16.68 2.66
CA ASP A 328 -15.26 -17.63 1.82
C ASP A 328 -14.34 -18.40 0.86
N HIS A 329 -13.67 -19.42 1.41
CA HIS A 329 -12.76 -20.26 0.65
C HIS A 329 -13.51 -21.17 -0.36
N ASN A 330 -14.79 -21.48 -0.16
CA ASN A 330 -15.58 -22.25 -1.10
C ASN A 330 -15.85 -21.43 -2.36
N LYS A 331 -16.35 -20.18 -2.20
CA LYS A 331 -16.56 -19.29 -3.35
C LYS A 331 -15.24 -18.96 -4.06
N LEU A 332 -14.15 -18.78 -3.32
CA LEU A 332 -12.83 -18.60 -3.93
C LEU A 332 -12.42 -19.81 -4.78
N SER A 333 -12.64 -21.04 -4.30
CA SER A 333 -12.30 -22.24 -5.08
C SER A 333 -13.15 -22.35 -6.35
N GLU A 334 -14.45 -22.08 -6.29
CA GLU A 334 -15.33 -22.04 -7.47
C GLU A 334 -14.83 -21.04 -8.52
N LEU A 335 -14.49 -19.81 -8.09
CA LEU A 335 -13.98 -18.77 -9.00
C LEU A 335 -12.64 -19.17 -9.64
N ILE A 336 -11.74 -19.80 -8.88
CA ILE A 336 -10.47 -20.30 -9.42
C ILE A 336 -10.72 -21.39 -10.46
N LEU A 337 -11.58 -22.37 -10.18
CA LEU A 337 -11.92 -23.44 -11.13
C LEU A 337 -12.58 -22.89 -12.40
N HIS A 338 -13.48 -21.94 -12.25
CA HIS A 338 -14.09 -21.23 -13.37
C HIS A 338 -13.03 -20.54 -14.23
N GLU A 339 -12.08 -19.82 -13.62
CA GLU A 339 -11.01 -19.11 -14.33
C GLU A 339 -10.08 -20.08 -15.07
N ILE A 340 -9.73 -21.24 -14.47
CA ILE A 340 -8.92 -22.30 -15.11
C ILE A 340 -9.62 -22.88 -16.35
N SER A 341 -10.93 -23.03 -16.30
CA SER A 341 -11.73 -23.61 -17.40
C SER A 341 -12.16 -22.59 -18.46
N SER A 342 -12.07 -21.29 -18.17
CA SER A 342 -12.52 -20.22 -19.06
C SER A 342 -11.58 -20.08 -20.28
N LYS A 343 -12.21 -19.91 -21.46
CA LYS A 343 -11.49 -19.60 -22.71
C LYS A 343 -11.44 -18.08 -23.02
N GLU A 344 -12.01 -17.23 -22.18
CA GLU A 344 -12.17 -15.79 -22.42
C GLU A 344 -11.00 -14.94 -21.92
N LEU A 345 -9.86 -15.55 -21.63
CA LEU A 345 -8.69 -14.92 -20.98
C LEU A 345 -8.16 -13.68 -21.70
N GLU A 346 -8.12 -13.66 -23.02
CA GLU A 346 -7.56 -12.53 -23.79
C GLU A 346 -8.40 -11.25 -23.68
N ASN A 347 -9.70 -11.39 -23.72
CA ASN A 347 -10.60 -10.23 -23.72
C ASN A 347 -10.65 -9.57 -22.31
N SER A 348 -10.75 -10.37 -21.26
CA SER A 348 -10.74 -9.90 -19.88
C SER A 348 -9.41 -9.25 -19.51
N SER A 349 -8.29 -9.79 -19.97
CA SER A 349 -6.94 -9.24 -19.80
C SER A 349 -6.80 -7.84 -20.39
N ASN A 350 -7.26 -7.63 -21.64
CA ASN A 350 -7.17 -6.34 -22.32
C ASN A 350 -8.02 -5.26 -21.66
N ILE A 351 -9.21 -5.63 -21.19
CA ILE A 351 -10.10 -4.72 -20.46
C ILE A 351 -9.48 -4.32 -19.12
N ALA A 352 -8.89 -5.27 -18.38
CA ALA A 352 -8.19 -5.02 -17.14
C ALA A 352 -6.96 -4.11 -17.33
N LYS A 353 -6.15 -4.35 -18.38
CA LYS A 353 -5.03 -3.46 -18.75
C LYS A 353 -5.48 -2.02 -19.02
N LYS A 354 -6.60 -1.84 -19.72
CA LYS A 354 -7.16 -0.50 -19.96
C LYS A 354 -7.53 0.17 -18.63
N ARG A 355 -8.18 -0.54 -17.71
CA ARG A 355 -8.54 -0.03 -16.38
C ARG A 355 -7.32 0.36 -15.54
N SER A 356 -6.21 -0.40 -15.61
CA SER A 356 -4.99 -0.10 -14.85
C SER A 356 -4.45 1.30 -15.14
N LYS A 357 -4.65 1.84 -16.35
CA LYS A 357 -4.24 3.21 -16.74
C LYS A 357 -4.91 4.30 -15.92
N ASP A 358 -6.05 4.03 -15.28
CA ASP A 358 -6.68 4.98 -14.36
C ASP A 358 -5.87 5.20 -13.08
N PHE A 359 -4.94 4.29 -12.81
CA PHE A 359 -4.02 4.34 -11.68
C PHE A 359 -2.57 4.61 -12.11
N SER A 360 -2.37 5.20 -13.30
CA SER A 360 -1.05 5.58 -13.80
C SER A 360 -0.42 6.68 -12.95
N ILE A 361 0.90 6.74 -12.96
CA ILE A 361 1.65 7.75 -12.22
C ILE A 361 1.21 9.15 -12.62
N ASP A 362 1.01 9.40 -13.92
CA ASP A 362 0.60 10.70 -14.45
C ASP A 362 -0.76 11.13 -13.90
N LYS A 363 -1.82 10.34 -14.12
CA LYS A 363 -3.18 10.66 -13.64
C LYS A 363 -3.25 10.88 -12.14
N ILE A 364 -2.56 10.02 -11.39
CA ILE A 364 -2.58 10.13 -9.93
C ILE A 364 -1.80 11.36 -9.47
N THR A 365 -0.64 11.66 -10.09
CA THR A 365 0.13 12.85 -9.73
C THR A 365 -0.62 14.13 -10.08
N GLU A 366 -1.32 14.20 -11.21
CA GLU A 366 -2.23 15.30 -11.56
C GLU A 366 -3.30 15.51 -10.48
N SER A 367 -3.89 14.43 -9.97
CA SER A 367 -4.87 14.50 -8.88
C SER A 367 -4.28 15.05 -7.58
N TYR A 368 -3.01 14.71 -7.28
CA TYR A 368 -2.27 15.31 -6.16
C TYR A 368 -2.04 16.81 -6.39
N ILE A 369 -1.57 17.21 -7.58
CA ILE A 369 -1.32 18.62 -7.94
C ILE A 369 -2.61 19.42 -7.81
N LYS A 370 -3.73 18.95 -8.38
CA LYS A 370 -5.04 19.58 -8.23
C LYS A 370 -5.41 19.78 -6.77
N SER A 371 -5.22 18.75 -5.94
CA SER A 371 -5.49 18.81 -4.49
C SER A 371 -4.60 19.84 -3.76
N PHE A 372 -3.37 20.09 -4.25
CA PHE A 372 -2.49 21.12 -3.70
C PHE A 372 -2.90 22.52 -4.16
N GLU A 373 -3.25 22.68 -5.42
CA GLU A 373 -3.63 23.96 -6.01
C GLU A 373 -4.93 24.51 -5.42
N GLU A 374 -5.92 23.65 -5.16
CA GLU A 374 -7.15 24.01 -4.46
C GLU A 374 -6.92 24.63 -3.06
N LEU A 375 -5.75 24.45 -2.46
CA LEU A 375 -5.39 25.06 -1.19
C LEU A 375 -4.78 26.45 -1.33
N LEU A 376 -4.53 26.90 -2.55
CA LEU A 376 -3.93 28.21 -2.85
C LEU A 376 -4.96 29.26 -3.28
N THR A 377 -6.10 28.76 -3.73
CA THR A 377 -7.30 29.57 -3.99
C THR A 377 -8.09 29.77 -2.71
#